data_97714c57dae6294a481a0515a8d44a59
#
_entry.id   97714c57dae6294a481a0515a8d44a59
#
_cell.length_a   1.000
_cell.length_b   1.000
_cell.length_c   1.000
_cell.angle_alpha   90.00
_cell.angle_beta   90.00
_cell.angle_gamma   90.00
#
_symmetry.space_group_name_H-M   'P 1'
#
loop_
_entity.id
_entity.type
_entity.pdbx_description
1 polymer ?
#
loop_
_entity_poly.entity_id
_entity_poly.type
_entity_poly.pdbx_seq_one_letter_code
_entity_poly.pdbx_strand_id
1 'polypeptide(L)'
;LTQSMAIIEYLDEKYPQINLMPADIENRARVRQLAQITACDIHPLNNLRVLKYLKKELNVEDDDKDNWYQHWIIQGFNALEESIKKSRLTGPYCMGEKLSLVDLCLIPQMYNAHRFKVSMENYPILSEIEKTCLALDAFQQATPEKQIDAI
;
A
#
# COMPACT_ATOMS: atom_id res chain seq x y z
N LEU A 1 -4.08 18.27 -8.28
CA LEU A 1 -3.15 17.63 -7.33
C LEU A 1 -2.61 16.35 -7.93
N THR A 2 -1.35 16.07 -7.62
CA THR A 2 -0.65 14.83 -7.94
C THR A 2 -0.02 14.29 -6.65
N GLN A 3 0.50 13.06 -6.67
CA GLN A 3 1.08 12.35 -5.52
C GLN A 3 0.01 11.86 -4.53
N SER A 4 -0.07 10.52 -4.38
CA SER A 4 -1.10 9.86 -3.59
C SER A 4 -1.19 10.37 -2.15
N MET A 5 -0.05 10.54 -1.48
CA MET A 5 0.00 11.06 -0.11
C MET A 5 -0.61 12.45 0.00
N ALA A 6 -0.22 13.38 -0.90
CA ALA A 6 -0.74 14.75 -0.91
C ALA A 6 -2.24 14.80 -1.21
N ILE A 7 -2.73 13.92 -2.10
CA ILE A 7 -4.16 13.84 -2.44
C ILE A 7 -4.96 13.32 -1.24
N ILE A 8 -4.49 12.25 -0.59
CA ILE A 8 -5.20 11.64 0.53
C ILE A 8 -5.23 12.59 1.73
N GLU A 9 -4.09 13.20 2.10
CA GLU A 9 -4.06 14.17 3.21
C GLU A 9 -4.95 15.40 2.91
N TYR A 10 -4.92 15.91 1.67
CA TYR A 10 -5.83 16.99 1.27
C TYR A 10 -7.31 16.60 1.43
N LEU A 11 -7.69 15.39 1.04
CA LEU A 11 -9.07 14.92 1.15
C LEU A 11 -9.47 14.70 2.61
N ASP A 12 -8.56 14.19 3.44
CA ASP A 12 -8.79 14.00 4.87
C ASP A 12 -9.03 15.34 5.60
N GLU A 13 -8.22 16.36 5.28
CA GLU A 13 -8.41 17.72 5.83
C GLU A 13 -9.68 18.40 5.31
N LYS A 14 -10.01 18.20 4.03
CA LYS A 14 -11.19 18.80 3.41
C LYS A 14 -12.48 18.14 3.85
N TYR A 15 -12.45 16.85 4.16
CA TYR A 15 -13.60 16.03 4.56
C TYR A 15 -13.34 15.34 5.90
N PRO A 16 -13.27 16.09 7.02
CA PRO A 16 -12.78 15.58 8.31
C PRO A 16 -13.68 14.53 8.96
N GLN A 17 -14.82 14.20 8.35
CA GLN A 17 -15.73 13.16 8.83
C GLN A 17 -15.14 11.75 8.75
N ILE A 18 -14.18 11.51 7.82
CA ILE A 18 -13.54 10.20 7.61
C ILE A 18 -12.40 10.01 8.61
N ASN A 19 -11.57 11.04 8.83
CA ASN A 19 -10.50 11.10 9.81
C ASN A 19 -9.47 9.95 9.69
N LEU A 20 -8.80 9.91 8.55
CA LEU A 20 -7.75 8.92 8.24
C LEU A 20 -6.44 9.17 8.99
N MET A 21 -6.25 10.41 9.47
CA MET A 21 -5.08 10.83 10.22
C MET A 21 -5.43 11.02 11.70
N PRO A 22 -4.69 10.40 12.64
CA PRO A 22 -4.92 10.61 14.07
C PRO A 22 -4.74 12.07 14.48
N ALA A 23 -5.38 12.47 15.58
CA ALA A 23 -5.26 13.83 16.11
C ALA A 23 -3.90 14.11 16.76
N ASP A 24 -3.33 13.12 17.45
CA ASP A 24 -2.05 13.30 18.13
C ASP A 24 -0.85 13.23 17.18
N ILE A 25 0.19 13.98 17.51
CA ILE A 25 1.36 14.19 16.66
C ILE A 25 2.16 12.89 16.46
N GLU A 26 2.29 12.08 17.50
CA GLU A 26 3.11 10.86 17.44
C GLU A 26 2.48 9.81 16.55
N ASN A 27 1.17 9.57 16.70
CA ASN A 27 0.43 8.66 15.82
C ASN A 27 0.32 9.19 14.39
N ARG A 28 0.22 10.51 14.18
CA ARG A 28 0.30 11.10 12.83
C ARG A 28 1.65 10.81 12.16
N ALA A 29 2.75 10.98 12.90
CA ALA A 29 4.09 10.65 12.41
C ALA A 29 4.19 9.15 12.08
N ARG A 30 3.64 8.31 12.93
CA ARG A 30 3.61 6.85 12.74
C ARG A 30 2.82 6.44 11.50
N VAL A 31 1.64 7.01 11.30
CA VAL A 31 0.83 6.79 10.08
C VAL A 31 1.64 7.14 8.84
N ARG A 32 2.26 8.33 8.80
CA ARG A 32 3.09 8.74 7.66
C ARG A 32 4.28 7.81 7.45
N GLN A 33 4.96 7.41 8.51
CA GLN A 33 6.08 6.47 8.45
C GLN A 33 5.67 5.17 7.75
N LEU A 34 4.59 4.54 8.20
CA LEU A 34 4.14 3.27 7.63
C LEU A 34 3.63 3.42 6.19
N ALA A 35 2.86 4.47 5.91
CA ALA A 35 2.35 4.73 4.57
C ALA A 35 3.48 4.99 3.56
N GLN A 36 4.55 5.64 3.98
CA GLN A 36 5.71 5.94 3.12
C GLN A 36 6.53 4.71 2.77
N ILE A 37 6.53 3.64 3.57
CA ILE A 37 7.12 2.36 3.16
C ILE A 37 6.50 1.90 1.83
N THR A 38 5.18 1.99 1.69
CA THR A 38 4.52 1.66 0.43
C THR A 38 4.71 2.76 -0.63
N ALA A 39 4.45 4.00 -0.27
CA ALA A 39 4.38 5.11 -1.23
C ALA A 39 5.76 5.58 -1.72
N CYS A 40 6.83 5.40 -0.92
CA CYS A 40 8.16 5.89 -1.24
C CYS A 40 9.20 4.78 -1.49
N ASP A 41 9.04 3.61 -0.87
CA ASP A 41 10.05 2.55 -0.96
C ASP A 41 9.63 1.39 -1.88
N ILE A 42 8.32 1.14 -2.10
CA ILE A 42 7.84 0.11 -3.01
C ILE A 42 7.36 0.71 -4.33
N HIS A 43 6.32 1.54 -4.27
CA HIS A 43 5.60 2.02 -5.45
C HIS A 43 6.48 2.76 -6.47
N PRO A 44 7.41 3.65 -6.11
CA PRO A 44 8.23 4.35 -7.08
C PRO A 44 9.18 3.44 -7.84
N LEU A 45 9.69 2.38 -7.20
CA LEU A 45 10.61 1.41 -7.81
C LEU A 45 9.87 0.46 -8.78
N ASN A 46 8.60 0.22 -8.55
CA ASN A 46 7.72 -0.62 -9.36
C ASN A 46 6.81 0.17 -10.31
N ASN A 47 7.03 1.49 -10.41
CA ASN A 47 6.28 2.35 -11.31
C ASN A 47 6.53 1.96 -12.77
N LEU A 48 5.50 2.07 -13.61
CA LEU A 48 5.55 1.72 -15.04
C LEU A 48 6.72 2.40 -15.78
N ARG A 49 7.09 3.64 -15.42
CA ARG A 49 8.23 4.34 -16.03
C ARG A 49 9.55 3.63 -15.74
N VAL A 50 9.72 3.08 -14.53
CA VAL A 50 10.91 2.31 -14.14
C VAL A 50 10.94 0.98 -14.89
N LEU A 51 9.83 0.26 -14.91
CA LEU A 51 9.73 -1.01 -15.63
C LEU A 51 10.00 -0.85 -17.14
N LYS A 52 9.48 0.23 -17.74
CA LYS A 52 9.78 0.56 -19.14
C LYS A 52 11.26 0.88 -19.36
N TYR A 53 11.91 1.57 -18.44
CA TYR A 53 13.34 1.87 -18.50
C TYR A 53 14.17 0.59 -18.41
N LEU A 54 13.87 -0.29 -17.45
CA LEU A 54 14.53 -1.60 -17.33
C LEU A 54 14.46 -2.40 -18.65
N LYS A 55 13.27 -2.43 -19.26
CA LYS A 55 13.07 -3.18 -20.52
C LYS A 55 13.76 -2.52 -21.73
N LYS A 56 13.61 -1.21 -21.91
CA LYS A 56 13.99 -0.53 -23.15
C LYS A 56 15.44 -0.06 -23.16
N GLU A 57 15.93 0.41 -22.02
CA GLU A 57 17.27 1.02 -21.93
C GLU A 57 18.31 0.03 -21.40
N LEU A 58 17.90 -0.85 -20.47
CA LEU A 58 18.79 -1.84 -19.86
C LEU A 58 18.62 -3.25 -20.44
N ASN A 59 17.67 -3.45 -21.35
CA ASN A 59 17.36 -4.73 -22.00
C ASN A 59 17.13 -5.89 -21.00
N VAL A 60 16.53 -5.59 -19.86
CA VAL A 60 16.20 -6.59 -18.82
C VAL A 60 15.13 -7.54 -19.34
N GLU A 61 15.32 -8.85 -19.20
CA GLU A 61 14.34 -9.86 -19.59
C GLU A 61 13.07 -9.78 -18.70
N ASP A 62 11.97 -10.38 -19.16
CA ASP A 62 10.69 -10.28 -18.43
C ASP A 62 10.75 -10.94 -17.07
N ASP A 63 11.41 -12.10 -16.95
CA ASP A 63 11.58 -12.79 -15.67
C ASP A 63 12.38 -11.94 -14.67
N ASP A 64 13.44 -11.28 -15.11
CA ASP A 64 14.26 -10.42 -14.25
C ASP A 64 13.52 -9.14 -13.85
N LYS A 65 12.70 -8.59 -14.75
CA LYS A 65 11.80 -7.47 -14.45
C LYS A 65 10.76 -7.87 -13.39
N ASP A 66 10.20 -9.08 -13.48
CA ASP A 66 9.24 -9.59 -12.52
C ASP A 66 9.92 -9.91 -11.16
N ASN A 67 11.15 -10.44 -11.19
CA ASN A 67 11.99 -10.59 -10.00
C ASN A 67 12.28 -9.25 -9.33
N TRP A 68 12.59 -8.19 -10.10
CA TRP A 68 12.73 -6.82 -9.59
C TRP A 68 11.46 -6.38 -8.88
N TYR A 69 10.30 -6.57 -9.51
CA TYR A 69 9.01 -6.15 -8.96
C TYR A 69 8.71 -6.83 -7.63
N GLN A 70 8.86 -8.16 -7.61
CA GLN A 70 8.66 -8.97 -6.39
C GLN A 70 9.64 -8.59 -5.29
N HIS A 71 10.92 -8.39 -5.62
CA HIS A 71 11.95 -8.04 -4.65
C HIS A 71 11.57 -6.81 -3.82
N TRP A 72 11.16 -5.73 -4.46
CA TRP A 72 10.81 -4.49 -3.75
C TRP A 72 9.52 -4.59 -2.95
N ILE A 73 8.53 -5.37 -3.41
CA ILE A 73 7.35 -5.68 -2.60
C ILE A 73 7.76 -6.46 -1.35
N ILE A 74 8.55 -7.51 -1.48
CA ILE A 74 9.00 -8.35 -0.37
C ILE A 74 9.76 -7.52 0.67
N GLN A 75 10.68 -6.64 0.24
CA GLN A 75 11.42 -5.77 1.15
C GLN A 75 10.48 -4.83 1.94
N GLY A 76 9.55 -4.19 1.27
CA GLY A 76 8.62 -3.28 1.92
C GLY A 76 7.60 -4.01 2.82
N PHE A 77 7.10 -5.16 2.40
CA PHE A 77 6.16 -5.96 3.20
C PHE A 77 6.82 -6.54 4.44
N ASN A 78 8.08 -6.98 4.37
CA ASN A 78 8.86 -7.38 5.55
C ASN A 78 8.93 -6.23 6.56
N ALA A 79 9.22 -5.02 6.09
CA ALA A 79 9.30 -3.83 6.94
C ALA A 79 7.94 -3.45 7.55
N LEU A 80 6.85 -3.54 6.78
CA LEU A 80 5.49 -3.24 7.25
C LEU A 80 5.00 -4.27 8.27
N GLU A 81 5.07 -5.56 7.94
CA GLU A 81 4.63 -6.67 8.80
C GLU A 81 5.32 -6.58 10.17
N GLU A 82 6.66 -6.42 10.15
CA GLU A 82 7.44 -6.30 11.38
C GLU A 82 7.11 -5.01 12.17
N SER A 83 6.92 -3.90 11.48
CA SER A 83 6.60 -2.62 12.09
C SER A 83 5.23 -2.63 12.76
N ILE A 84 4.22 -3.23 12.11
CA ILE A 84 2.87 -3.36 12.68
C ILE A 84 2.92 -4.32 13.87
N LYS A 85 3.59 -5.45 13.74
CA LYS A 85 3.78 -6.43 14.83
C LYS A 85 4.44 -5.80 16.07
N LYS A 86 5.47 -4.98 15.89
CA LYS A 86 6.18 -4.29 16.98
C LYS A 86 5.36 -3.19 17.65
N SER A 87 4.40 -2.60 16.94
CA SER A 87 3.57 -1.52 17.48
C SER A 87 2.69 -1.96 18.64
N ARG A 88 2.42 -3.27 18.74
CA ARG A 88 1.47 -3.86 19.69
C ARG A 88 0.05 -3.27 19.63
N LEU A 89 -0.24 -2.52 18.59
CA LEU A 89 -1.62 -2.09 18.32
C LEU A 89 -2.41 -3.32 17.89
N THR A 90 -3.54 -3.53 18.53
CA THR A 90 -4.47 -4.60 18.20
C THR A 90 -5.66 -4.01 17.46
N GLY A 91 -6.14 -4.72 16.45
CA GLY A 91 -7.30 -4.28 15.68
C GLY A 91 -7.20 -4.73 14.22
N PRO A 92 -8.25 -4.47 13.46
CA PRO A 92 -8.38 -4.97 12.10
C PRO A 92 -7.64 -4.14 11.02
N TYR A 93 -7.01 -3.02 11.39
CA TYR A 93 -6.33 -2.11 10.48
C TYR A 93 -4.87 -1.88 10.88
N CYS A 94 -4.08 -1.27 9.99
CA CYS A 94 -2.66 -1.00 10.22
C CYS A 94 -2.37 -0.19 11.49
N MET A 95 -3.30 0.67 11.90
CA MET A 95 -3.21 1.51 13.10
C MET A 95 -4.17 1.09 14.22
N GLY A 96 -4.54 -0.19 14.28
CA GLY A 96 -5.41 -0.74 15.29
C GLY A 96 -6.88 -0.70 14.88
N GLU A 97 -7.74 -0.08 15.70
CA GLU A 97 -9.20 -0.14 15.53
C GLU A 97 -9.75 0.77 14.41
N LYS A 98 -8.95 1.69 13.88
CA LYS A 98 -9.42 2.67 12.90
C LYS A 98 -8.67 2.57 11.59
N LEU A 99 -9.45 2.62 10.52
CA LEU A 99 -8.91 2.80 9.18
C LEU A 99 -8.04 4.06 9.12
N SER A 100 -6.92 3.97 8.44
CA SER A 100 -5.96 5.05 8.34
C SER A 100 -5.43 5.21 6.92
N LEU A 101 -4.67 6.27 6.67
CA LEU A 101 -3.97 6.49 5.42
C LEU A 101 -3.03 5.33 5.06
N VAL A 102 -2.50 4.58 6.05
CA VAL A 102 -1.65 3.41 5.80
C VAL A 102 -2.40 2.35 5.01
N ASP A 103 -3.63 2.05 5.42
CA ASP A 103 -4.46 1.03 4.78
C ASP A 103 -4.78 1.41 3.32
N LEU A 104 -5.02 2.70 3.04
CA LEU A 104 -5.26 3.19 1.69
C LEU A 104 -4.03 3.06 0.78
N CYS A 105 -2.83 3.14 1.34
CA CYS A 105 -1.59 2.89 0.60
C CYS A 105 -1.29 1.40 0.45
N LEU A 106 -1.61 0.59 1.47
CA LEU A 106 -1.33 -0.84 1.51
C LEU A 106 -2.18 -1.62 0.50
N ILE A 107 -3.50 -1.41 0.48
CA ILE A 107 -4.41 -2.28 -0.29
C ILE A 107 -4.11 -2.30 -1.80
N PRO A 108 -3.85 -1.17 -2.48
CA PRO A 108 -3.41 -1.21 -3.88
C PRO A 108 -2.08 -1.95 -4.08
N GLN A 109 -1.22 -1.95 -3.07
CA GLN A 109 0.05 -2.67 -3.14
C GLN A 109 -0.12 -4.17 -2.89
N MET A 110 -1.10 -4.59 -2.06
CA MET A 110 -1.51 -5.99 -1.93
C MET A 110 -2.04 -6.53 -3.26
N TYR A 111 -2.89 -5.76 -3.94
CA TYR A 111 -3.34 -6.09 -5.30
C TYR A 111 -2.17 -6.35 -6.26
N ASN A 112 -1.14 -5.49 -6.23
CA ASN A 112 0.07 -5.69 -7.02
C ASN A 112 0.85 -6.94 -6.60
N ALA A 113 0.93 -7.23 -5.30
CA ALA A 113 1.60 -8.42 -4.80
C ALA A 113 0.95 -9.71 -5.35
N HIS A 114 -0.37 -9.79 -5.32
CA HIS A 114 -1.12 -10.90 -5.91
C HIS A 114 -0.92 -11.01 -7.42
N ARG A 115 -1.00 -9.87 -8.13
CA ARG A 115 -0.77 -9.82 -9.58
C ARG A 115 0.61 -10.34 -9.99
N PHE A 116 1.64 -10.04 -9.21
CA PHE A 116 3.01 -10.50 -9.43
C PHE A 116 3.36 -11.78 -8.67
N LYS A 117 2.35 -12.48 -8.14
CA LYS A 117 2.49 -13.80 -7.49
C LYS A 117 3.46 -13.83 -6.31
N VAL A 118 3.54 -12.75 -5.53
CA VAL A 118 4.29 -12.73 -4.28
C VAL A 118 3.56 -13.63 -3.28
N SER A 119 4.29 -14.57 -2.65
CA SER A 119 3.70 -15.40 -1.58
C SER A 119 3.35 -14.57 -0.36
N MET A 120 2.11 -14.70 0.12
CA MET A 120 1.60 -13.99 1.29
C MET A 120 1.78 -14.78 2.60
N GLU A 121 2.36 -15.98 2.55
CA GLU A 121 2.53 -16.86 3.72
C GLU A 121 3.30 -16.21 4.88
N ASN A 122 4.24 -15.33 4.55
CA ASN A 122 5.07 -14.62 5.53
C ASN A 122 4.42 -13.32 6.06
N TYR A 123 3.22 -12.96 5.57
CA TYR A 123 2.55 -11.69 5.86
C TYR A 123 1.13 -11.89 6.42
N PRO A 124 0.97 -12.65 7.53
CA PRO A 124 -0.35 -12.93 8.09
C PRO A 124 -1.08 -11.69 8.57
N ILE A 125 -0.37 -10.68 9.12
CA ILE A 125 -1.00 -9.45 9.60
C ILE A 125 -1.51 -8.64 8.40
N LEU A 126 -0.68 -8.44 7.36
CA LEU A 126 -1.10 -7.71 6.16
C LEU A 126 -2.27 -8.41 5.46
N SER A 127 -2.29 -9.74 5.44
CA SER A 127 -3.38 -10.53 4.84
C SER A 127 -4.71 -10.37 5.58
N GLU A 128 -4.71 -10.33 6.91
CA GLU A 128 -5.94 -10.07 7.69
C GLU A 128 -6.43 -8.63 7.53
N ILE A 129 -5.51 -7.67 7.47
CA ILE A 129 -5.84 -6.26 7.19
C ILE A 129 -6.48 -6.15 5.80
N GLU A 130 -5.88 -6.76 4.78
CA GLU A 130 -6.43 -6.80 3.42
C GLU A 130 -7.85 -7.32 3.42
N LYS A 131 -8.08 -8.49 4.01
CA LYS A 131 -9.40 -9.12 4.11
C LYS A 131 -10.43 -8.19 4.76
N THR A 132 -10.04 -7.50 5.83
CA THR A 132 -10.90 -6.54 6.52
C THR A 132 -11.22 -5.34 5.65
N CYS A 133 -10.21 -4.74 5.01
CA CYS A 133 -10.41 -3.59 4.14
C CYS A 133 -11.28 -3.95 2.93
N LEU A 134 -11.05 -5.09 2.29
CA LEU A 134 -11.83 -5.55 1.13
C LEU A 134 -13.28 -5.93 1.48
N ALA A 135 -13.62 -6.11 2.75
CA ALA A 135 -15.00 -6.25 3.19
C ALA A 135 -15.79 -4.93 3.19
N LEU A 136 -15.10 -3.78 3.13
CA LEU A 136 -15.72 -2.46 3.08
C LEU A 136 -16.14 -2.10 1.65
N ASP A 137 -17.38 -1.62 1.48
CA ASP A 137 -17.94 -1.22 0.18
C ASP A 137 -17.05 -0.22 -0.56
N ALA A 138 -16.44 0.74 0.15
CA ALA A 138 -15.57 1.74 -0.45
C ALA A 138 -14.36 1.12 -1.17
N PHE A 139 -13.72 0.12 -0.57
CA PHE A 139 -12.61 -0.59 -1.21
C PHE A 139 -13.09 -1.47 -2.36
N GLN A 140 -14.23 -2.15 -2.19
CA GLN A 140 -14.81 -2.96 -3.26
C GLN A 140 -15.18 -2.12 -4.50
N GLN A 141 -15.68 -0.90 -4.30
CA GLN A 141 -15.99 0.02 -5.42
C GLN A 141 -14.73 0.61 -6.06
N ALA A 142 -13.63 0.69 -5.32
CA ALA A 142 -12.37 1.24 -5.79
C ALA A 142 -11.44 0.21 -6.48
N THR A 143 -11.86 -1.07 -6.60
CA THR A 143 -11.04 -2.07 -7.29
C THR A 143 -10.83 -1.71 -8.76
N PRO A 144 -9.65 -2.02 -9.33
CA PRO A 144 -9.33 -1.68 -10.73
C PRO A 144 -10.37 -2.17 -11.73
N GLU A 145 -10.92 -3.37 -11.52
CA GLU A 145 -11.90 -4.01 -12.40
C GLU A 145 -13.26 -3.30 -12.45
N LYS A 146 -13.54 -2.45 -11.45
CA LYS A 146 -14.80 -1.68 -11.39
C LYS A 146 -14.66 -0.26 -11.91
N GLN A 147 -13.46 0.15 -12.31
CA GLN A 147 -13.26 1.50 -12.83
C GLN A 147 -13.73 1.61 -14.28
N ILE A 148 -14.12 2.82 -14.68
CA ILE A 148 -14.67 3.09 -16.02
C ILE A 148 -13.66 2.83 -17.15
N ASP A 149 -12.37 2.86 -16.82
CA ASP A 149 -11.23 2.60 -17.73
C ASP A 149 -10.60 1.21 -17.50
N ALA A 150 -11.31 0.30 -16.83
CA ALA A 150 -10.88 -1.09 -16.69
C ALA A 150 -10.74 -1.76 -18.06
N ILE A 151 -9.60 -2.44 -18.30
CA ILE A 151 -9.23 -3.13 -19.54
C ILE A 151 -9.30 -4.64 -19.28
#